data_15d393a9578f8366545024623d43f1e2
#
_entry.id   15d393a9578f8366545024623d43f1e2
#
_cell.length_a   1.000
_cell.length_b   1.000
_cell.length_c   1.000
_cell.angle_alpha   90.00
_cell.angle_beta   90.00
_cell.angle_gamma   90.00
#
_symmetry.space_group_name_H-M   'P 1'
#
loop_
_entity.id
_entity.type
_entity.pdbx_description
1 polymer ?
#
loop_
_entity_poly.entity_id
_entity_poly.type
_entity_poly.pdbx_seq_one_letter_code
_entity_poly.pdbx_strand_id
1 'polypeptide(L)'
;MFQYEKKLQYPVRIRRPNPQLAKIIITQYGGPDGELGASLRYLSQRYSMPFEELKGLLTDIGTEELGHLEMIGAIVHQLTRNLKDNQFRDPALAPYFVDHTVGVYPTAAAGFPWSAGSMAVKGDPIADLTEDLAAEQKARVTYDNILRLSEDRKSVGRERVC
;
A
#
# COMPACT_ATOMS: atom_id res chain seq x y z
N MET A 1 8.54 -4.78 21.34
CA MET A 1 7.71 -3.56 21.52
C MET A 1 7.73 -2.80 20.20
N PHE A 2 6.57 -2.44 19.65
CA PHE A 2 6.50 -1.58 18.47
C PHE A 2 6.98 -0.17 18.80
N GLN A 3 7.91 0.36 18.02
CA GLN A 3 8.40 1.73 18.16
C GLN A 3 8.08 2.52 16.91
N TYR A 4 7.46 3.69 17.07
CA TYR A 4 7.14 4.58 15.97
C TYR A 4 8.03 5.82 16.05
N GLU A 5 8.78 6.09 14.98
CA GLU A 5 9.51 7.33 14.78
C GLU A 5 8.66 8.28 13.91
N LYS A 6 8.61 9.56 14.27
CA LYS A 6 7.83 10.58 13.52
C LYS A 6 8.54 11.00 12.23
N LYS A 7 8.94 10.02 11.43
CA LYS A 7 9.55 10.20 10.11
C LYS A 7 9.25 9.00 9.24
N LEU A 8 9.14 9.23 7.94
CA LEU A 8 9.03 8.14 6.97
C LEU A 8 10.33 7.36 6.89
N GLN A 9 10.27 6.06 6.61
CA GLN A 9 11.44 5.22 6.37
C GLN A 9 12.30 5.79 5.23
N TYR A 10 11.66 6.22 4.14
CA TYR A 10 12.27 7.00 3.08
C TYR A 10 11.50 8.30 2.84
N PRO A 11 12.17 9.43 2.52
CA PRO A 11 11.49 10.71 2.34
C PRO A 11 10.66 10.72 1.05
N VAL A 12 9.38 11.09 1.19
CA VAL A 12 8.47 11.31 0.06
C VAL A 12 8.40 12.80 -0.26
N ARG A 13 8.76 13.19 -1.48
CA ARG A 13 8.77 14.61 -1.94
C ARG A 13 8.21 14.74 -3.34
N ILE A 14 6.89 14.89 -3.44
CA ILE A 14 6.19 15.08 -4.71
C ILE A 14 6.04 16.58 -4.99
N ARG A 15 6.59 17.04 -6.10
CA ARG A 15 6.59 18.46 -6.46
C ARG A 15 5.25 18.91 -7.03
N ARG A 16 4.63 18.08 -7.87
CA ARG A 16 3.40 18.42 -8.59
C ARG A 16 2.30 17.42 -8.23
N PRO A 17 1.13 17.89 -7.74
CA PRO A 17 -0.03 17.03 -7.57
C PRO A 17 -0.42 16.34 -8.87
N ASN A 18 -0.83 15.07 -8.77
CA ASN A 18 -1.32 14.27 -9.89
C ASN A 18 -2.40 13.30 -9.38
N PRO A 19 -3.68 13.71 -9.37
CA PRO A 19 -4.76 12.89 -8.83
C PRO A 19 -5.01 11.61 -9.64
N GLN A 20 -4.69 11.60 -10.93
CA GLN A 20 -4.78 10.39 -11.75
C GLN A 20 -3.79 9.32 -11.26
N LEU A 21 -2.56 9.72 -10.97
CA LEU A 21 -1.56 8.81 -10.41
C LEU A 21 -1.92 8.39 -8.98
N ALA A 22 -2.47 9.30 -8.17
CA ALA A 22 -2.95 8.96 -6.82
C ALA A 22 -3.98 7.83 -6.85
N LYS A 23 -4.95 7.91 -7.76
CA LYS A 23 -5.99 6.89 -7.94
C LYS A 23 -5.42 5.53 -8.33
N ILE A 24 -4.30 5.50 -9.03
CA ILE A 24 -3.63 4.26 -9.42
C ILE A 24 -2.82 3.69 -8.26
N ILE A 25 -1.94 4.52 -7.65
CA ILE A 25 -1.02 4.05 -6.61
C ILE A 25 -1.72 3.67 -5.29
N ILE A 26 -2.92 4.18 -5.06
CA ILE A 26 -3.69 3.86 -3.85
C ILE A 26 -3.99 2.36 -3.72
N THR A 27 -3.90 1.59 -4.81
CA THR A 27 -4.03 0.13 -4.75
C THR A 27 -2.96 -0.52 -3.88
N GLN A 28 -1.78 0.11 -3.75
CA GLN A 28 -0.74 -0.33 -2.83
C GLN A 28 -1.03 0.09 -1.38
N TYR A 29 -1.98 1.00 -1.16
CA TYR A 29 -2.46 1.33 0.18
C TYR A 29 -3.48 0.30 0.70
N GLY A 30 -4.57 0.11 -0.05
CA GLY A 30 -5.73 -0.67 0.40
C GLY A 30 -6.19 -1.77 -0.57
N GLY A 31 -5.43 -2.05 -1.63
CA GLY A 31 -5.71 -3.18 -2.52
C GLY A 31 -5.40 -4.53 -1.87
N PRO A 32 -5.81 -5.64 -2.50
CA PRO A 32 -5.66 -7.00 -1.94
C PRO A 32 -4.20 -7.41 -1.70
N ASP A 33 -3.29 -6.90 -2.50
CA ASP A 33 -1.84 -7.14 -2.39
C ASP A 33 -1.08 -5.85 -2.01
N GLY A 34 -1.75 -4.90 -1.36
CA GLY A 34 -1.16 -3.65 -0.87
C GLY A 34 -0.62 -3.78 0.55
N GLU A 35 0.07 -2.74 1.00
CA GLU A 35 0.86 -2.74 2.25
C GLU A 35 0.01 -2.98 3.51
N LEU A 36 -1.25 -2.48 3.54
CA LEU A 36 -2.14 -2.76 4.66
C LEU A 36 -2.46 -4.25 4.77
N GLY A 37 -2.77 -4.89 3.65
CA GLY A 37 -3.04 -6.32 3.59
C GLY A 37 -1.81 -7.16 3.94
N ALA A 38 -0.64 -6.80 3.42
CA ALA A 38 0.63 -7.47 3.70
C ALA A 38 0.98 -7.40 5.20
N SER A 39 0.98 -6.19 5.77
CA SER A 39 1.24 -5.98 7.18
C SER A 39 0.34 -6.83 8.09
N LEU A 40 -0.98 -6.74 7.93
CA LEU A 40 -1.92 -7.47 8.77
C LEU A 40 -1.87 -8.98 8.56
N ARG A 41 -1.56 -9.45 7.34
CA ARG A 41 -1.33 -10.87 7.03
C ARG A 41 -0.18 -11.42 7.86
N TYR A 42 1.00 -10.83 7.76
CA TYR A 42 2.20 -11.30 8.46
C TYR A 42 2.07 -11.21 9.98
N LEU A 43 1.55 -10.08 10.47
CA LEU A 43 1.32 -9.90 11.90
C LEU A 43 0.24 -10.83 12.48
N SER A 44 -0.67 -11.34 11.66
CA SER A 44 -1.66 -12.34 12.07
C SER A 44 -1.10 -13.77 12.02
N GLN A 45 -0.35 -14.11 10.97
CA GLN A 45 0.23 -15.44 10.77
C GLN A 45 1.26 -15.79 11.85
N ARG A 46 2.00 -14.80 12.37
CA ARG A 46 3.02 -15.03 13.41
C ARG A 46 2.52 -15.81 14.62
N TYR A 47 1.24 -15.67 14.97
CA TYR A 47 0.68 -16.35 16.14
C TYR A 47 0.51 -17.87 15.96
N SER A 48 0.43 -18.36 14.73
CA SER A 48 0.32 -19.76 14.39
C SER A 48 1.64 -20.43 13.98
N MET A 49 2.73 -19.67 13.92
CA MET A 49 4.05 -20.24 13.57
C MET A 49 4.59 -21.12 14.68
N PRO A 50 5.13 -22.32 14.34
CA PRO A 50 5.61 -23.28 15.33
C PRO A 50 6.98 -22.95 15.92
N PHE A 51 7.78 -22.07 15.25
CA PHE A 51 9.14 -21.72 15.64
C PHE A 51 9.25 -20.24 15.98
N GLU A 52 9.99 -19.90 17.02
CA GLU A 52 10.17 -18.51 17.46
C GLU A 52 10.88 -17.66 16.40
N GLU A 53 11.78 -18.25 15.62
CA GLU A 53 12.47 -17.58 14.52
C GLU A 53 11.50 -17.13 13.45
N LEU A 54 10.49 -17.95 13.12
CA LEU A 54 9.45 -17.57 12.14
C LEU A 54 8.51 -16.49 12.69
N LYS A 55 8.18 -16.56 13.99
CA LYS A 55 7.41 -15.48 14.64
C LYS A 55 8.18 -14.16 14.61
N GLY A 56 9.47 -14.19 14.89
CA GLY A 56 10.37 -13.06 14.82
C GLY A 56 10.40 -12.47 13.41
N LEU A 57 10.66 -13.31 12.41
CA LEU A 57 10.70 -12.92 11.00
C LEU A 57 9.40 -12.25 10.55
N LEU A 58 8.25 -12.87 10.80
CA LEU A 58 6.95 -12.30 10.42
C LEU A 58 6.61 -11.02 11.19
N THR A 59 7.14 -10.87 12.40
CA THR A 59 7.02 -9.62 13.14
C THR A 59 7.84 -8.51 12.49
N ASP A 60 9.07 -8.79 12.10
CA ASP A 60 9.96 -7.83 11.46
C ASP A 60 9.39 -7.38 10.13
N ILE A 61 9.06 -8.32 9.24
CA ILE A 61 8.47 -8.00 7.93
C ILE A 61 7.13 -7.27 8.09
N GLY A 62 6.22 -7.78 8.92
CA GLY A 62 4.89 -7.17 9.09
C GLY A 62 4.94 -5.76 9.68
N THR A 63 5.94 -5.43 10.51
CA THR A 63 6.14 -4.07 11.01
C THR A 63 6.84 -3.17 9.98
N GLU A 64 7.69 -3.71 9.12
CA GLU A 64 8.26 -2.99 7.98
C GLU A 64 7.16 -2.56 7.01
N GLU A 65 6.19 -3.43 6.73
CA GLU A 65 5.03 -3.11 5.88
C GLU A 65 4.16 -1.96 6.43
N LEU A 66 4.12 -1.74 7.74
CA LEU A 66 3.51 -0.54 8.31
C LEU A 66 4.26 0.75 7.90
N GLY A 67 5.57 0.68 7.78
CA GLY A 67 6.40 1.78 7.26
C GLY A 67 6.12 2.04 5.78
N HIS A 68 5.99 0.99 4.97
CA HIS A 68 5.60 1.08 3.56
C HIS A 68 4.21 1.68 3.40
N LEU A 69 3.24 1.23 4.19
CA LEU A 69 1.88 1.78 4.24
C LEU A 69 1.89 3.29 4.48
N GLU A 70 2.70 3.76 5.44
CA GLU A 70 2.84 5.18 5.75
C GLU A 70 3.43 5.96 4.58
N MET A 71 4.42 5.40 3.87
CA MET A 71 4.99 6.03 2.66
C MET A 71 3.98 6.14 1.54
N ILE A 72 3.20 5.09 1.26
CA ILE A 72 2.12 5.13 0.26
C ILE A 72 1.06 6.16 0.64
N GLY A 73 0.66 6.20 1.91
CA GLY A 73 -0.25 7.24 2.42
C GLY A 73 0.26 8.65 2.18
N ALA A 74 1.55 8.90 2.45
CA ALA A 74 2.20 10.18 2.20
C ALA A 74 2.26 10.53 0.69
N ILE A 75 2.49 9.53 -0.17
CA ILE A 75 2.47 9.70 -1.64
C ILE A 75 1.07 10.11 -2.10
N VAL A 76 0.04 9.38 -1.72
CA VAL A 76 -1.35 9.68 -2.10
C VAL A 76 -1.76 11.07 -1.61
N HIS A 77 -1.45 11.41 -0.36
CA HIS A 77 -1.70 12.74 0.19
C HIS A 77 -1.02 13.86 -0.62
N GLN A 78 0.27 13.70 -0.95
CA GLN A 78 1.00 14.71 -1.71
C GLN A 78 0.56 14.80 -3.17
N LEU A 79 0.08 13.73 -3.77
CA LEU A 79 -0.47 13.71 -5.13
C LEU A 79 -1.84 14.38 -5.22
N THR A 80 -2.60 14.41 -4.12
CA THR A 80 -3.96 14.96 -4.07
C THR A 80 -4.06 16.32 -3.38
N ARG A 81 -2.94 16.88 -2.91
CA ARG A 81 -2.96 18.18 -2.23
C ARG A 81 -3.34 19.32 -3.20
N ASN A 82 -4.06 20.31 -2.67
CA ASN A 82 -4.41 21.54 -3.39
C ASN A 82 -5.11 21.32 -4.74
N LEU A 83 -5.97 20.31 -4.82
CA LEU A 83 -6.79 20.06 -6.00
C LEU A 83 -7.79 21.21 -6.22
N LYS A 84 -8.04 21.52 -7.49
CA LYS A 84 -9.02 22.53 -7.90
C LYS A 84 -10.38 21.88 -8.15
N ASP A 85 -11.46 22.67 -8.08
CA ASP A 85 -12.83 22.18 -8.27
C ASP A 85 -13.04 21.41 -9.58
N ASN A 86 -12.41 21.86 -10.67
CA ASN A 86 -12.51 21.16 -11.94
C ASN A 86 -11.89 19.75 -11.92
N GLN A 87 -10.90 19.51 -11.07
CA GLN A 87 -10.29 18.19 -10.90
C GLN A 87 -11.20 17.25 -10.10
N PHE A 88 -11.92 17.76 -9.09
CA PHE A 88 -12.94 16.97 -8.37
C PHE A 88 -14.14 16.62 -9.25
N ARG A 89 -14.45 17.46 -10.25
CA ARG A 89 -15.58 17.23 -11.17
C ARG A 89 -15.25 16.31 -12.34
N ASP A 90 -13.99 15.92 -12.51
CA ASP A 90 -13.61 14.95 -13.53
C ASP A 90 -14.35 13.64 -13.30
N PRO A 91 -15.18 13.16 -14.27
CA PRO A 91 -15.95 11.92 -14.10
C PRO A 91 -15.09 10.69 -13.78
N ALA A 92 -13.81 10.68 -14.17
CA ALA A 92 -12.88 9.60 -13.85
C ALA A 92 -12.42 9.63 -12.41
N LEU A 93 -12.47 10.80 -11.75
CA LEU A 93 -11.97 10.99 -10.38
C LEU A 93 -13.10 11.23 -9.37
N ALA A 94 -14.23 11.79 -9.79
CA ALA A 94 -15.32 12.12 -8.89
C ALA A 94 -15.78 10.95 -8.00
N PRO A 95 -15.95 9.71 -8.50
CA PRO A 95 -16.32 8.57 -7.66
C PRO A 95 -15.30 8.26 -6.56
N TYR A 96 -14.03 8.56 -6.79
CA TYR A 96 -12.99 8.38 -5.78
C TYR A 96 -13.09 9.41 -4.65
N PHE A 97 -13.42 10.67 -5.00
CA PHE A 97 -13.44 11.75 -4.02
C PHE A 97 -14.77 11.92 -3.28
N VAL A 98 -15.87 11.35 -3.76
CA VAL A 98 -17.21 11.56 -3.21
C VAL A 98 -17.31 11.15 -1.74
N ASP A 99 -16.67 10.07 -1.34
CA ASP A 99 -16.77 9.54 0.01
C ASP A 99 -15.71 10.10 0.97
N HIS A 100 -14.55 10.54 0.47
CA HIS A 100 -13.43 10.91 1.34
C HIS A 100 -12.58 12.08 0.84
N THR A 101 -13.05 12.80 -0.17
CA THR A 101 -12.36 13.98 -0.75
C THR A 101 -10.88 13.69 -1.05
N VAL A 102 -9.96 14.40 -0.41
CA VAL A 102 -8.50 14.18 -0.51
C VAL A 102 -7.95 13.34 0.66
N GLY A 103 -8.81 12.73 1.44
CA GLY A 103 -8.42 11.84 2.52
C GLY A 103 -7.75 10.58 1.97
N VAL A 104 -6.77 10.06 2.70
CA VAL A 104 -6.18 8.77 2.37
C VAL A 104 -7.07 7.68 2.99
N TYR A 105 -7.68 6.88 2.15
CA TYR A 105 -8.61 5.83 2.54
C TYR A 105 -8.15 4.48 1.99
N PRO A 106 -8.15 3.38 2.77
CA PRO A 106 -7.64 2.09 2.34
C PRO A 106 -8.56 1.44 1.30
N THR A 107 -8.33 1.77 0.04
CA THR A 107 -9.08 1.28 -1.11
C THR A 107 -8.13 0.83 -2.22
N ALA A 108 -8.60 -0.07 -3.08
CA ALA A 108 -7.94 -0.42 -4.33
C ALA A 108 -8.20 0.65 -5.41
N ALA A 109 -7.38 0.68 -6.46
CA ALA A 109 -7.55 1.58 -7.60
C ALA A 109 -8.93 1.47 -8.28
N ALA A 110 -9.55 0.28 -8.25
CA ALA A 110 -10.89 0.03 -8.75
C ALA A 110 -12.02 0.55 -7.83
N GLY A 111 -11.68 1.11 -6.66
CA GLY A 111 -12.65 1.67 -5.71
C GLY A 111 -13.16 0.67 -4.66
N PHE A 112 -12.71 -0.58 -4.67
CA PHE A 112 -13.06 -1.53 -3.62
C PHE A 112 -12.30 -1.18 -2.33
N PRO A 113 -13.00 -1.01 -1.20
CA PRO A 113 -12.34 -0.79 0.08
C PRO A 113 -11.53 -2.02 0.49
N TRP A 114 -10.49 -1.81 1.28
CA TRP A 114 -9.74 -2.91 1.84
C TRP A 114 -10.65 -3.86 2.63
N SER A 115 -10.40 -5.15 2.50
CA SER A 115 -11.16 -6.18 3.19
C SER A 115 -10.23 -7.25 3.77
N ALA A 116 -10.48 -7.63 5.02
CA ALA A 116 -9.80 -8.77 5.64
C ALA A 116 -10.02 -10.09 4.88
N GLY A 117 -11.07 -10.18 4.06
CA GLY A 117 -11.32 -11.31 3.17
C GLY A 117 -10.24 -11.54 2.11
N SER A 118 -9.41 -10.52 1.84
CA SER A 118 -8.25 -10.65 0.95
C SER A 118 -7.01 -11.25 1.64
N MET A 119 -7.03 -11.38 2.97
CA MET A 119 -5.90 -11.94 3.71
C MET A 119 -5.93 -13.46 3.66
N ALA A 120 -4.85 -14.07 3.20
CA ALA A 120 -4.70 -15.51 3.13
C ALA A 120 -4.03 -16.04 4.41
N VAL A 121 -4.78 -16.10 5.51
CA VAL A 121 -4.33 -16.65 6.80
C VAL A 121 -5.11 -17.91 7.10
N LYS A 122 -4.44 -19.07 7.11
CA LYS A 122 -5.03 -20.39 7.34
C LYS A 122 -4.59 -21.02 8.67
N GLY A 123 -3.49 -20.55 9.26
CA GLY A 123 -2.89 -21.15 10.43
C GLY A 123 -2.05 -22.41 10.14
N ASP A 124 -1.82 -22.71 8.86
CA ASP A 124 -0.87 -23.72 8.41
C ASP A 124 0.42 -23.03 7.93
N PRO A 125 1.57 -23.30 8.56
CA PRO A 125 2.80 -22.57 8.24
C PRO A 125 3.25 -22.69 6.79
N ILE A 126 3.07 -23.85 6.17
CA ILE A 126 3.49 -24.07 4.78
C ILE A 126 2.56 -23.33 3.83
N ALA A 127 1.25 -23.41 4.03
CA ALA A 127 0.26 -22.73 3.24
C ALA A 127 0.44 -21.20 3.35
N ASP A 128 0.57 -20.69 4.57
CA ASP A 128 0.67 -19.26 4.85
C ASP A 128 1.96 -18.66 4.27
N LEU A 129 3.12 -19.29 4.51
CA LEU A 129 4.40 -18.82 3.96
C LEU A 129 4.48 -18.93 2.42
N THR A 130 3.83 -19.94 1.82
CA THR A 130 3.74 -20.06 0.35
C THR A 130 2.91 -18.93 -0.24
N GLU A 131 1.80 -18.57 0.40
CA GLU A 131 0.98 -17.45 -0.01
C GLU A 131 1.70 -16.11 0.19
N ASP A 132 2.49 -15.96 1.24
CA ASP A 132 3.29 -14.76 1.48
C ASP A 132 4.27 -14.50 0.33
N LEU A 133 5.00 -15.53 -0.13
CA LEU A 133 5.85 -15.43 -1.30
C LEU A 133 5.07 -15.03 -2.56
N ALA A 134 3.88 -15.59 -2.74
CA ALA A 134 3.01 -15.24 -3.86
C ALA A 134 2.49 -13.80 -3.75
N ALA A 135 2.13 -13.35 -2.54
CA ALA A 135 1.67 -12.00 -2.28
C ALA A 135 2.74 -10.96 -2.60
N GLU A 136 3.99 -11.19 -2.17
CA GLU A 136 5.13 -10.33 -2.50
C GLU A 136 5.36 -10.22 -4.02
N GLN A 137 5.28 -11.33 -4.74
CA GLN A 137 5.41 -11.30 -6.19
C GLN A 137 4.25 -10.55 -6.86
N LYS A 138 3.02 -10.66 -6.35
CA LYS A 138 1.86 -9.90 -6.85
C LYS A 138 2.03 -8.40 -6.58
N ALA A 139 2.48 -8.02 -5.38
CA ALA A 139 2.79 -6.63 -5.04
C ALA A 139 3.86 -6.05 -5.97
N ARG A 140 4.97 -6.78 -6.19
CA ARG A 140 6.03 -6.38 -7.12
C ARG A 140 5.50 -6.14 -8.54
N VAL A 141 4.67 -7.05 -9.07
CA VAL A 141 4.05 -6.89 -10.40
C VAL A 141 3.13 -5.67 -10.43
N THR A 142 2.40 -5.41 -9.35
CA THR A 142 1.54 -4.22 -9.24
C THR A 142 2.37 -2.93 -9.29
N TYR A 143 3.50 -2.87 -8.58
CA TYR A 143 4.43 -1.74 -8.68
C TYR A 143 4.99 -1.57 -10.10
N ASP A 144 5.38 -2.65 -10.77
CA ASP A 144 5.83 -2.59 -12.17
C ASP A 144 4.74 -2.01 -13.09
N ASN A 145 3.48 -2.38 -12.88
CA ASN A 145 2.36 -1.85 -13.65
C ASN A 145 2.13 -0.36 -13.36
N ILE A 146 2.19 0.05 -12.10
CA ILE A 146 2.09 1.47 -11.70
C ILE A 146 3.19 2.29 -12.38
N LEU A 147 4.43 1.80 -12.39
CA LEU A 147 5.56 2.45 -13.06
C LEU A 147 5.35 2.59 -14.57
N ARG A 148 4.74 1.58 -15.21
CA ARG A 148 4.43 1.63 -16.66
C ARG A 148 3.31 2.62 -16.99
N LEU A 149 2.33 2.77 -16.09
CA LEU A 149 1.21 3.70 -16.24
C LEU A 149 1.57 5.14 -15.86
N SER A 150 2.69 5.33 -15.15
CA SER A 150 3.19 6.64 -14.79
C SER A 150 3.94 7.28 -15.95
N GLU A 151 3.46 8.42 -16.44
CA GLU A 151 4.13 9.19 -17.50
C GLU A 151 5.45 9.82 -17.02
N ASP A 152 5.60 10.03 -15.73
CA ASP A 152 6.78 10.63 -15.11
C ASP A 152 7.60 9.60 -14.33
N ARG A 153 8.34 8.77 -15.07
CA ARG A 153 9.30 7.81 -14.50
C ARG A 153 10.36 8.45 -13.58
N LYS A 154 10.58 9.78 -13.68
CA LYS A 154 11.55 10.49 -12.85
C LYS A 154 10.99 10.87 -11.49
N SER A 155 9.68 11.04 -11.36
CA SER A 155 9.02 11.32 -10.07
C SER A 155 8.82 10.05 -9.25
N VAL A 156 8.65 8.90 -9.89
CA VAL A 156 8.46 7.59 -9.24
C VAL A 156 9.76 6.78 -9.16
N GLY A 157 10.69 6.99 -10.09
CA GLY A 157 11.90 6.18 -10.23
C GLY A 157 13.05 6.48 -9.25
N ARG A 158 12.89 7.45 -8.34
CA ARG A 158 13.81 7.66 -7.21
C ARG A 158 13.31 7.05 -5.90
N GLU A 159 12.13 6.52 -5.91
CA GLU A 159 11.48 5.88 -4.79
C GLU A 159 11.33 4.39 -5.13
N ARG A 160 12.46 3.69 -5.25
CA ARG A 160 12.45 2.25 -5.16
C ARG A 160 12.15 1.91 -3.71
N VAL A 161 10.88 1.76 -3.41
CA VAL A 161 10.46 0.93 -2.30
C VAL A 161 10.72 -0.48 -2.77
N CYS A 162 11.58 -1.20 -2.07
CA CYS A 162 12.05 -2.55 -2.39
C CYS A 162 10.95 -3.54 -2.56
#